data_69f09d445fb270b5aced984fe827d065
#
_entry.id   69f09d445fb270b5aced984fe827d065
#
_cell.length_a   1.000
_cell.length_b   1.000
_cell.length_c   1.000
_cell.angle_alpha   90.00
_cell.angle_beta   90.00
_cell.angle_gamma   90.00
#
_symmetry.space_group_name_H-M   'P 1'
#
loop_
_entity.id
_entity.type
_entity.pdbx_description
1 polymer ?
#
loop_
_entity_poly.entity_id
_entity_poly.type
_entity_poly.pdbx_seq_one_letter_code
_entity_poly.pdbx_strand_id
1 'polypeptide(L)'
;MSWRNPASRLTKKEENKSTRSNIAIEDPKTKKVKVIYVHSDGYPYGVGKCLVDHYNNRELAKLLFNHGDASYLGDTIDECSFYGRDWKRDEEPAKTYRDEWMYLHSMRGDFMIEYIYLFKDNRWHVSTGKTVKVKDGYDGGHLFYYTKFEPVSLNKEYIKYKDKHEKHAEVKMIGQIGNMLKGAGFGDDVVVQGGSAKKAN
;
A
#
# COMPACT_ATOMS: atom_id res chain seq x y z
N MET A 1 -41.90 29.44 -26.43
CA MET A 1 -41.22 28.14 -26.62
C MET A 1 -39.95 28.18 -25.77
N SER A 2 -39.96 27.49 -24.65
CA SER A 2 -38.87 27.50 -23.67
C SER A 2 -37.96 26.29 -23.91
N TRP A 3 -36.71 26.53 -24.27
CA TRP A 3 -35.69 25.51 -24.40
C TRP A 3 -35.18 25.13 -23.02
N ARG A 4 -35.58 23.97 -22.53
CA ARG A 4 -34.98 23.38 -21.32
C ARG A 4 -33.65 22.70 -21.73
N ASN A 5 -32.57 23.17 -21.14
CA ASN A 5 -31.25 22.59 -21.25
C ASN A 5 -31.18 21.30 -20.39
N PRO A 6 -30.96 20.11 -20.99
CA PRO A 6 -30.85 18.86 -20.22
C PRO A 6 -29.38 18.49 -20.01
N ALA A 7 -28.63 19.27 -19.26
CA ALA A 7 -27.25 18.90 -18.95
C ALA A 7 -26.84 19.38 -17.56
N SER A 8 -27.43 18.78 -16.52
CA SER A 8 -26.79 18.71 -15.22
C SER A 8 -27.07 17.34 -14.58
N ARG A 9 -26.64 16.27 -15.23
CA ARG A 9 -26.30 15.07 -14.49
C ARG A 9 -25.03 15.41 -13.74
N LEU A 10 -25.19 15.83 -12.52
CA LEU A 10 -24.14 15.88 -11.52
C LEU A 10 -23.52 14.48 -11.48
N THR A 11 -22.37 14.35 -12.09
CA THR A 11 -21.46 13.23 -11.87
C THR A 11 -21.27 13.11 -10.36
N LYS A 12 -21.56 11.93 -9.83
CA LYS A 12 -21.26 11.52 -8.47
C LYS A 12 -19.86 12.01 -8.17
N LYS A 13 -19.75 12.95 -7.24
CA LYS A 13 -18.48 13.44 -6.71
C LYS A 13 -17.77 12.19 -6.19
N GLU A 14 -16.82 11.67 -6.95
CA GLU A 14 -15.87 10.71 -6.40
C GLU A 14 -15.23 11.45 -5.24
N GLU A 15 -15.54 11.01 -4.04
CA GLU A 15 -14.86 11.49 -2.84
C GLU A 15 -13.39 11.21 -3.11
N ASN A 16 -12.60 12.26 -3.24
CA ASN A 16 -11.14 12.22 -3.41
C ASN A 16 -10.55 11.64 -2.12
N LYS A 17 -10.69 10.34 -1.95
CA LYS A 17 -10.07 9.61 -0.87
C LYS A 17 -8.58 9.55 -1.19
N SER A 18 -7.80 10.35 -0.49
CA SER A 18 -6.36 10.37 -0.62
C SER A 18 -5.81 8.96 -0.38
N THR A 19 -5.25 8.34 -1.42
CA THR A 19 -4.57 7.06 -1.30
C THR A 19 -3.22 7.27 -0.64
N ARG A 20 -3.01 6.68 0.53
CA ARG A 20 -1.80 6.83 1.33
C ARG A 20 -0.82 5.70 1.05
N SER A 21 0.46 6.03 1.11
CA SER A 21 1.53 5.04 0.95
C SER A 21 2.70 5.33 1.88
N ASN A 22 3.52 4.29 2.09
CA ASN A 22 4.87 4.45 2.60
C ASN A 22 5.87 4.18 1.48
N ILE A 23 6.96 4.92 1.47
CA ILE A 23 8.13 4.60 0.66
C ILE A 23 9.29 4.23 1.57
N ALA A 24 10.06 3.22 1.17
CA ALA A 24 11.12 2.64 1.95
C ALA A 24 12.37 2.39 1.11
N ILE A 25 13.53 2.38 1.75
CA ILE A 25 14.82 2.02 1.13
C ILE A 25 15.57 1.03 2.01
N GLU A 26 15.98 -0.10 1.44
CA GLU A 26 16.81 -1.09 2.12
C GLU A 26 18.29 -0.75 1.98
N ASP A 27 19.03 -0.75 3.06
CA ASP A 27 20.49 -0.74 3.03
C ASP A 27 20.99 -2.13 2.60
N PRO A 28 21.79 -2.25 1.52
CA PRO A 28 22.17 -3.55 0.97
C PRO A 28 23.12 -4.34 1.88
N LYS A 29 23.86 -3.65 2.76
CA LYS A 29 24.84 -4.27 3.66
C LYS A 29 24.20 -4.67 4.99
N THR A 30 23.47 -3.76 5.60
CA THR A 30 22.91 -3.96 6.94
C THR A 30 21.48 -4.53 6.94
N LYS A 31 20.83 -4.55 5.77
CA LYS A 31 19.42 -4.92 5.57
C LYS A 31 18.41 -4.04 6.32
N LYS A 32 18.86 -2.97 6.94
CA LYS A 32 17.97 -1.99 7.59
C LYS A 32 17.09 -1.30 6.56
N VAL A 33 15.85 -1.09 6.92
CA VAL A 33 14.84 -0.44 6.07
C VAL A 33 14.49 0.91 6.67
N LYS A 34 14.77 1.98 5.93
CA LYS A 34 14.39 3.35 6.28
C LYS A 34 13.09 3.70 5.57
N VAL A 35 12.14 4.32 6.28
CA VAL A 35 10.76 4.51 5.80
C VAL A 35 10.31 5.95 6.04
N ILE A 36 9.61 6.52 5.06
CA ILE A 36 8.85 7.77 5.17
C ILE A 36 7.42 7.56 4.66
N TYR A 37 6.51 8.40 5.11
CA TYR A 37 5.11 8.43 4.72
C TYR A 37 4.86 9.37 3.54
N VAL A 38 3.90 9.01 2.65
CA VAL A 38 3.41 9.85 1.56
C VAL A 38 1.89 9.88 1.58
N HIS A 39 1.32 11.09 1.68
CA HIS A 39 -0.11 11.28 1.91
C HIS A 39 -0.96 11.08 0.65
N SER A 40 -0.51 11.58 -0.49
CA SER A 40 -1.31 11.65 -1.71
C SER A 40 -0.80 10.71 -2.79
N ASP A 41 -1.74 10.27 -3.63
CA ASP A 41 -1.47 9.53 -4.87
C ASP A 41 -0.66 8.23 -4.70
N GLY A 42 -0.82 7.57 -3.54
CA GLY A 42 -0.06 6.39 -3.15
C GLY A 42 -0.21 5.17 -4.07
N TYR A 43 -1.12 5.17 -5.03
CA TYR A 43 -1.36 4.07 -5.97
C TYR A 43 -0.23 3.91 -7.01
N PRO A 44 -0.13 2.73 -7.70
CA PRO A 44 0.99 2.44 -8.61
C PRO A 44 1.18 3.43 -9.77
N TYR A 45 0.08 4.02 -10.31
CA TYR A 45 0.17 5.05 -11.37
C TYR A 45 0.40 6.48 -10.84
N GLY A 46 0.38 6.68 -9.54
CA GLY A 46 0.80 7.91 -8.88
C GLY A 46 2.23 7.78 -8.35
N VAL A 47 2.38 7.56 -7.04
CA VAL A 47 3.69 7.40 -6.39
C VAL A 47 4.53 6.32 -7.06
N GLY A 48 3.96 5.15 -7.39
CA GLY A 48 4.71 4.08 -8.03
C GLY A 48 5.36 4.51 -9.35
N LYS A 49 4.62 5.21 -10.21
CA LYS A 49 5.14 5.75 -11.48
C LYS A 49 6.22 6.80 -11.24
N CYS A 50 5.97 7.76 -10.35
CA CYS A 50 6.93 8.79 -9.98
C CYS A 50 8.27 8.17 -9.52
N LEU A 51 8.21 7.16 -8.66
CA LEU A 51 9.40 6.46 -8.15
C LEU A 51 10.18 5.75 -9.26
N VAL A 52 9.50 5.06 -10.18
CA VAL A 52 10.14 4.32 -11.27
C VAL A 52 10.73 5.24 -12.32
N ASP A 53 10.06 6.33 -12.66
CA ASP A 53 10.48 7.23 -13.73
C ASP A 53 11.58 8.21 -13.26
N HIS A 54 11.47 8.74 -12.03
CA HIS A 54 12.30 9.86 -11.57
C HIS A 54 13.28 9.50 -10.44
N TYR A 55 13.02 8.45 -9.66
CA TYR A 55 13.85 8.01 -8.53
C TYR A 55 14.36 6.58 -8.72
N ASN A 56 14.74 6.23 -9.95
CA ASN A 56 14.97 4.86 -10.43
C ASN A 56 16.32 4.25 -10.04
N ASN A 57 17.17 4.97 -9.35
CA ASN A 57 18.43 4.47 -8.83
C ASN A 57 18.61 4.84 -7.36
N ARG A 58 19.60 4.24 -6.70
CA ARG A 58 19.81 4.36 -5.25
C ARG A 58 20.10 5.80 -4.81
N GLU A 59 20.85 6.53 -5.60
CA GLU A 59 21.26 7.91 -5.22
C GLU A 59 20.05 8.84 -5.28
N LEU A 60 19.26 8.76 -6.35
CA LEU A 60 18.01 9.52 -6.46
C LEU A 60 16.98 9.10 -5.40
N ALA A 61 16.83 7.77 -5.17
CA ALA A 61 15.92 7.27 -4.15
C ALA A 61 16.28 7.80 -2.75
N LYS A 62 17.57 7.86 -2.39
CA LYS A 62 18.03 8.38 -1.09
C LYS A 62 17.64 9.83 -0.84
N LEU A 63 17.56 10.67 -1.88
CA LEU A 63 17.21 12.09 -1.72
C LEU A 63 15.85 12.28 -1.04
N LEU A 64 14.89 11.41 -1.33
CA LEU A 64 13.55 11.45 -0.71
C LEU A 64 13.60 11.36 0.82
N PHE A 65 14.55 10.56 1.36
CA PHE A 65 14.65 10.29 2.79
C PHE A 65 15.39 11.36 3.59
N ASN A 66 15.86 12.40 2.94
CA ASN A 66 16.54 13.53 3.61
C ASN A 66 15.55 14.57 4.16
N HIS A 67 14.29 14.51 3.73
CA HIS A 67 13.27 15.51 4.03
C HIS A 67 12.10 14.97 4.88
N GLY A 68 12.15 13.70 5.30
CA GLY A 68 11.09 13.09 6.12
C GLY A 68 9.80 12.85 5.35
N ASP A 69 8.67 12.87 6.06
CA ASP A 69 7.36 12.56 5.52
C ASP A 69 6.87 13.61 4.52
N ALA A 70 6.21 13.14 3.44
CA ALA A 70 5.74 13.97 2.34
C ALA A 70 4.22 14.02 2.23
N SER A 71 3.71 15.17 1.82
CA SER A 71 2.33 15.32 1.37
C SER A 71 2.16 14.79 -0.05
N TYR A 72 3.16 15.04 -0.91
CA TYR A 72 3.11 14.74 -2.34
C TYR A 72 4.53 14.52 -2.89
N LEU A 73 4.69 13.65 -3.90
CA LEU A 73 5.93 13.46 -4.65
C LEU A 73 5.80 14.05 -6.06
N GLY A 74 6.72 14.94 -6.42
CA GLY A 74 6.90 15.47 -7.78
C GLY A 74 8.02 14.75 -8.52
N ASP A 75 8.24 15.15 -9.78
CA ASP A 75 9.25 14.56 -10.66
C ASP A 75 10.67 14.88 -10.20
N THR A 76 10.83 16.00 -9.50
CA THR A 76 12.08 16.43 -8.86
C THR A 76 11.88 16.66 -7.36
N ILE A 77 12.98 16.68 -6.57
CA ILE A 77 12.93 16.94 -5.13
C ILE A 77 12.31 18.31 -4.82
N ASP A 78 12.54 19.31 -5.67
CA ASP A 78 12.01 20.67 -5.47
C ASP A 78 10.49 20.72 -5.71
N GLU A 79 9.97 19.86 -6.55
CA GLU A 79 8.53 19.74 -6.82
C GLU A 79 7.80 18.85 -5.80
N CYS A 80 8.52 18.08 -4.99
CA CYS A 80 7.94 17.36 -3.86
C CYS A 80 7.48 18.33 -2.77
N SER A 81 6.43 17.96 -2.03
CA SER A 81 5.98 18.71 -0.85
C SER A 81 6.22 17.88 0.41
N PHE A 82 7.18 18.30 1.23
CA PHE A 82 7.55 17.66 2.49
C PHE A 82 7.00 18.43 3.68
N TYR A 83 6.50 17.75 4.69
CA TYR A 83 5.88 18.42 5.85
C TYR A 83 6.88 19.26 6.66
N GLY A 84 8.09 18.78 6.87
CA GLY A 84 9.13 19.54 7.57
C GLY A 84 9.57 20.76 6.76
N ARG A 85 10.08 20.52 5.54
CA ARG A 85 10.66 21.57 4.69
C ARG A 85 9.66 22.67 4.33
N ASP A 86 8.45 22.31 3.87
CA ASP A 86 7.54 23.24 3.20
C ASP A 86 6.43 23.73 4.12
N TRP A 87 6.06 22.95 5.13
CA TRP A 87 4.95 23.25 6.03
C TRP A 87 5.42 23.66 7.43
N LYS A 88 6.75 23.73 7.64
CA LYS A 88 7.39 24.09 8.91
C LYS A 88 6.86 23.28 10.11
N ARG A 89 6.48 22.04 9.87
CA ARG A 89 6.14 21.09 10.92
C ARG A 89 7.42 20.52 11.52
N ASP A 90 7.35 20.09 12.77
CA ASP A 90 8.46 19.33 13.35
C ASP A 90 8.75 18.11 12.46
N GLU A 91 10.00 18.01 11.99
CA GLU A 91 10.42 16.90 11.14
C GLU A 91 10.47 15.63 12.00
N GLU A 92 9.58 14.70 11.73
CA GLU A 92 9.78 13.33 12.22
C GLU A 92 10.86 12.67 11.36
N PRO A 93 11.96 12.22 11.97
CA PRO A 93 13.00 11.53 11.22
C PRO A 93 12.43 10.24 10.62
N ALA A 94 12.90 9.89 9.42
CA ALA A 94 12.49 8.65 8.77
C ALA A 94 12.66 7.46 9.72
N LYS A 95 11.61 6.66 9.89
CA LYS A 95 11.61 5.48 10.76
C LYS A 95 12.57 4.43 10.20
N THR A 96 13.28 3.75 11.09
CA THR A 96 14.22 2.70 10.67
C THR A 96 13.86 1.37 11.32
N TYR A 97 13.72 0.34 10.51
CA TYR A 97 13.47 -1.03 10.92
C TYR A 97 14.71 -1.89 10.71
N ARG A 98 14.85 -2.96 11.49
CA ARG A 98 15.99 -3.88 11.42
C ARG A 98 16.11 -4.53 10.04
N ASP A 99 14.97 -4.91 9.44
CA ASP A 99 14.87 -5.59 8.14
C ASP A 99 13.46 -5.43 7.54
N GLU A 100 13.27 -5.91 6.32
CA GLU A 100 11.99 -5.92 5.59
C GLU A 100 10.89 -6.65 6.36
N TRP A 101 11.21 -7.78 7.00
CA TRP A 101 10.22 -8.56 7.74
C TRP A 101 9.69 -7.77 8.94
N MET A 102 10.57 -7.16 9.72
CA MET A 102 10.17 -6.31 10.86
C MET A 102 9.34 -5.11 10.40
N TYR A 103 9.68 -4.51 9.27
CA TYR A 103 8.88 -3.43 8.71
C TYR A 103 7.47 -3.89 8.37
N LEU A 104 7.30 -4.94 7.55
CA LEU A 104 5.99 -5.46 7.20
C LEU A 104 5.20 -5.94 8.43
N HIS A 105 5.88 -6.53 9.40
CA HIS A 105 5.23 -6.96 10.65
C HIS A 105 4.69 -5.77 11.45
N SER A 106 5.43 -4.66 11.51
CA SER A 106 5.00 -3.44 12.22
C SER A 106 3.79 -2.77 11.56
N MET A 107 3.59 -3.00 10.27
CA MET A 107 2.47 -2.44 9.50
C MET A 107 1.18 -3.26 9.58
N ARG A 108 1.20 -4.41 10.28
CA ARG A 108 -0.02 -5.22 10.48
C ARG A 108 -1.06 -4.44 11.26
N GLY A 109 -2.28 -4.40 10.73
CA GLY A 109 -3.38 -3.64 11.32
C GLY A 109 -3.43 -2.16 10.92
N ASP A 110 -2.42 -1.63 10.26
CA ASP A 110 -2.46 -0.27 9.72
C ASP A 110 -3.21 -0.23 8.38
N PHE A 111 -4.54 -0.14 8.47
CA PHE A 111 -5.42 -0.06 7.30
C PHE A 111 -5.43 1.33 6.63
N MET A 112 -4.69 2.30 7.18
CA MET A 112 -4.61 3.66 6.61
C MET A 112 -3.62 3.74 5.46
N ILE A 113 -2.64 2.85 5.41
CA ILE A 113 -1.65 2.77 4.33
C ILE A 113 -2.10 1.72 3.33
N GLU A 114 -2.33 2.12 2.07
CA GLU A 114 -2.84 1.22 1.03
C GLU A 114 -1.70 0.53 0.27
N TYR A 115 -0.58 1.23 0.08
CA TYR A 115 0.58 0.74 -0.66
C TYR A 115 1.88 1.00 0.10
N ILE A 116 2.79 0.06 0.00
CA ILE A 116 4.16 0.20 0.50
C ILE A 116 5.12 -0.01 -0.65
N TYR A 117 6.02 0.94 -0.88
CA TYR A 117 7.07 0.84 -1.89
C TYR A 117 8.42 0.62 -1.20
N LEU A 118 9.24 -0.30 -1.74
CA LEU A 118 10.57 -0.60 -1.21
C LEU A 118 11.60 -0.59 -2.32
N PHE A 119 12.61 0.27 -2.21
CA PHE A 119 13.78 0.25 -3.07
C PHE A 119 14.79 -0.77 -2.53
N LYS A 120 14.95 -1.88 -3.25
CA LYS A 120 15.95 -2.92 -3.01
C LYS A 120 16.39 -3.53 -4.35
N ASP A 121 17.55 -4.16 -4.39
CA ASP A 121 18.08 -4.81 -5.60
C ASP A 121 18.04 -3.90 -6.84
N ASN A 122 18.37 -2.61 -6.64
CA ASN A 122 18.39 -1.56 -7.66
C ASN A 122 17.06 -1.31 -8.38
N ARG A 123 15.92 -1.61 -7.76
CA ARG A 123 14.59 -1.33 -8.30
C ARG A 123 13.56 -1.09 -7.22
N TRP A 124 12.46 -0.47 -7.61
CA TRP A 124 11.30 -0.33 -6.75
C TRP A 124 10.42 -1.57 -6.78
N HIS A 125 9.97 -1.96 -5.60
CA HIS A 125 8.99 -3.01 -5.36
C HIS A 125 7.77 -2.41 -4.69
N VAL A 126 6.61 -3.04 -4.88
CA VAL A 126 5.36 -2.64 -4.24
C VAL A 126 4.76 -3.80 -3.46
N SER A 127 4.22 -3.49 -2.30
CA SER A 127 3.34 -4.36 -1.51
C SER A 127 2.00 -3.63 -1.32
N THR A 128 0.91 -4.36 -1.43
CA THR A 128 -0.45 -3.81 -1.32
C THR A 128 -1.09 -4.28 -0.03
N GLY A 129 -1.71 -3.36 0.71
CA GLY A 129 -2.53 -3.68 1.86
C GLY A 129 -3.80 -4.42 1.46
N LYS A 130 -4.12 -5.49 2.17
CA LYS A 130 -5.30 -6.34 1.94
C LYS A 130 -6.04 -6.57 3.24
N THR A 131 -7.36 -6.52 3.17
CA THR A 131 -8.22 -6.85 4.28
C THR A 131 -8.92 -8.18 4.00
N VAL A 132 -8.85 -9.12 4.93
CA VAL A 132 -9.62 -10.37 4.89
C VAL A 132 -10.55 -10.43 6.07
N LYS A 133 -11.75 -10.98 5.85
CA LYS A 133 -12.70 -11.23 6.92
C LYS A 133 -12.37 -12.58 7.54
N VAL A 134 -12.16 -12.59 8.84
CA VAL A 134 -11.87 -13.79 9.65
C VAL A 134 -13.05 -14.04 10.57
N LYS A 135 -13.57 -15.26 10.61
CA LYS A 135 -14.62 -15.64 11.57
C LYS A 135 -13.99 -15.64 12.96
N ASP A 136 -14.61 -14.96 13.91
CA ASP A 136 -14.16 -14.86 15.32
C ASP A 136 -12.85 -14.09 15.57
N GLY A 137 -12.45 -13.20 14.64
CA GLY A 137 -11.30 -12.32 14.82
C GLY A 137 -11.59 -11.15 15.78
N TYR A 138 -10.57 -10.68 16.49
CA TYR A 138 -10.59 -9.38 17.14
C TYR A 138 -10.90 -8.31 16.07
N ASP A 139 -11.45 -7.17 16.46
CA ASP A 139 -11.71 -6.05 15.53
C ASP A 139 -12.82 -6.32 14.48
N GLY A 140 -13.93 -6.93 14.91
CA GLY A 140 -15.08 -7.20 14.03
C GLY A 140 -14.82 -8.25 12.98
N GLY A 141 -13.82 -9.10 13.16
CA GLY A 141 -13.51 -10.21 12.27
C GLY A 141 -12.76 -9.81 10.99
N HIS A 142 -11.96 -8.76 11.03
CA HIS A 142 -11.10 -8.36 9.92
C HIS A 142 -9.63 -8.53 10.27
N LEU A 143 -8.85 -9.06 9.34
CA LEU A 143 -7.39 -9.10 9.40
C LEU A 143 -6.84 -8.27 8.24
N PHE A 144 -5.98 -7.30 8.56
CA PHE A 144 -5.27 -6.50 7.58
C PHE A 144 -3.81 -6.95 7.51
N TYR A 145 -3.30 -7.14 6.29
CA TYR A 145 -1.93 -7.57 6.03
C TYR A 145 -1.42 -7.01 4.71
N TYR A 146 -0.12 -7.11 4.47
CA TYR A 146 0.50 -6.70 3.21
C TYR A 146 0.95 -7.91 2.39
N THR A 147 0.82 -7.82 1.07
CA THR A 147 1.30 -8.83 0.12
C THR A 147 2.84 -8.88 0.13
N LYS A 148 3.43 -9.91 -0.47
CA LYS A 148 4.87 -9.91 -0.74
C LYS A 148 5.24 -8.75 -1.64
N PHE A 149 6.45 -8.22 -1.47
CA PHE A 149 7.00 -7.22 -2.35
C PHE A 149 7.24 -7.80 -3.76
N GLU A 150 6.70 -7.12 -4.76
CA GLU A 150 6.90 -7.43 -6.17
C GLU A 150 7.42 -6.20 -6.91
N PRO A 151 8.20 -6.36 -7.99
CA PRO A 151 8.63 -5.23 -8.80
C PRO A 151 7.45 -4.37 -9.21
N VAL A 152 7.58 -3.03 -9.13
CA VAL A 152 6.55 -2.11 -9.58
C VAL A 152 6.33 -2.31 -11.07
N SER A 153 5.09 -2.58 -11.47
CA SER A 153 4.67 -2.71 -12.85
C SER A 153 3.62 -1.66 -13.16
N LEU A 154 3.83 -0.92 -14.24
CA LEU A 154 2.93 0.14 -14.72
C LEU A 154 2.02 -0.35 -15.85
N ASN A 155 2.09 -1.60 -16.23
CA ASN A 155 1.20 -2.17 -17.25
C ASN A 155 -0.20 -2.37 -16.67
N LYS A 156 -1.19 -1.66 -17.23
CA LYS A 156 -2.61 -1.74 -16.81
C LYS A 156 -3.20 -3.15 -16.93
N GLU A 157 -2.79 -3.91 -17.93
CA GLU A 157 -3.27 -5.29 -18.11
C GLU A 157 -2.67 -6.22 -17.05
N TYR A 158 -1.40 -6.01 -16.71
CA TYR A 158 -0.76 -6.74 -15.61
C TYR A 158 -1.43 -6.45 -14.28
N ILE A 159 -1.78 -5.19 -13.99
CA ILE A 159 -2.50 -4.81 -12.76
C ILE A 159 -3.87 -5.50 -12.71
N LYS A 160 -4.64 -5.49 -13.80
CA LYS A 160 -5.92 -6.19 -13.89
C LYS A 160 -5.75 -7.72 -13.74
N TYR A 161 -4.71 -8.27 -14.34
CA TYR A 161 -4.36 -9.68 -14.22
C TYR A 161 -3.96 -10.03 -12.79
N LYS A 162 -3.14 -9.21 -12.14
CA LYS A 162 -2.71 -9.33 -10.76
C LYS A 162 -3.93 -9.31 -9.82
N ASP A 163 -4.81 -8.33 -9.94
CA ASP A 163 -6.04 -8.25 -9.14
C ASP A 163 -6.93 -9.50 -9.27
N LYS A 164 -7.00 -10.07 -10.47
CA LYS A 164 -7.79 -11.28 -10.73
C LYS A 164 -7.15 -12.53 -10.11
N HIS A 165 -5.82 -12.65 -10.18
CA HIS A 165 -5.09 -13.82 -9.69
C HIS A 165 -4.77 -13.73 -8.20
N GLU A 166 -4.60 -12.53 -7.64
CA GLU A 166 -4.44 -12.35 -6.20
C GLU A 166 -5.67 -12.81 -5.43
N LYS A 167 -6.88 -12.63 -5.97
CA LYS A 167 -8.10 -13.19 -5.38
C LYS A 167 -8.02 -14.73 -5.23
N HIS A 168 -7.40 -15.42 -6.18
CA HIS A 168 -7.21 -16.87 -6.12
C HIS A 168 -6.08 -17.28 -5.16
N ALA A 169 -4.98 -16.54 -5.14
CA ALA A 169 -3.87 -16.77 -4.21
C ALA A 169 -4.28 -16.43 -2.77
N GLU A 170 -5.08 -15.38 -2.59
CA GLU A 170 -5.65 -14.95 -1.33
C GLU A 170 -6.55 -16.05 -0.73
N VAL A 171 -7.45 -16.63 -1.52
CA VAL A 171 -8.28 -17.76 -1.08
C VAL A 171 -7.44 -18.96 -0.65
N LYS A 172 -6.34 -19.24 -1.36
CA LYS A 172 -5.43 -20.33 -1.01
C LYS A 172 -4.65 -20.07 0.26
N MET A 173 -4.16 -18.82 0.45
CA MET A 173 -3.43 -18.41 1.65
C MET A 173 -4.34 -18.34 2.87
N ILE A 174 -5.58 -17.88 2.71
CA ILE A 174 -6.63 -17.91 3.72
C ILE A 174 -6.89 -19.35 4.19
N GLY A 175 -6.98 -20.30 3.24
CA GLY A 175 -7.11 -21.72 3.56
C GLY A 175 -5.90 -22.26 4.36
N GLN A 176 -4.68 -21.82 4.03
CA GLN A 176 -3.47 -22.20 4.76
C GLN A 176 -3.40 -21.58 6.17
N ILE A 177 -3.82 -20.33 6.32
CA ILE A 177 -3.93 -19.67 7.64
C ILE A 177 -5.00 -20.35 8.48
N GLY A 178 -6.16 -20.67 7.90
CA GLY A 178 -7.22 -21.43 8.58
C GLY A 178 -6.73 -22.79 9.09
N ASN A 179 -5.96 -23.51 8.27
CA ASN A 179 -5.37 -24.80 8.66
C ASN A 179 -4.28 -24.65 9.73
N MET A 180 -3.47 -23.57 9.68
CA MET A 180 -2.48 -23.27 10.73
C MET A 180 -3.14 -22.92 12.07
N LEU A 181 -4.22 -22.14 12.05
CA LEU A 181 -4.97 -21.79 13.26
C LEU A 181 -5.66 -23.01 13.88
N LYS A 182 -6.19 -23.91 13.04
CA LYS A 182 -6.72 -25.21 13.51
C LYS A 182 -5.64 -26.07 14.15
N GLY A 183 -4.45 -26.13 13.55
CA GLY A 183 -3.30 -26.85 14.11
C GLY A 183 -2.75 -26.25 15.41
N ALA A 184 -3.04 -24.96 15.68
CA ALA A 184 -2.67 -24.27 16.90
C ALA A 184 -3.75 -24.34 18.01
N GLY A 185 -4.80 -25.18 17.84
CA GLY A 185 -5.82 -25.44 18.86
C GLY A 185 -6.98 -24.43 18.89
N PHE A 186 -7.07 -23.56 17.89
CA PHE A 186 -8.27 -22.77 17.66
C PHE A 186 -9.30 -23.64 16.95
N GLY A 187 -10.45 -23.87 17.61
CA GLY A 187 -11.45 -24.87 17.25
C GLY A 187 -11.88 -24.96 15.78
N ASP A 188 -12.57 -26.03 15.42
CA ASP A 188 -12.99 -26.40 14.05
C ASP A 188 -13.86 -25.37 13.31
N ASP A 189 -14.29 -24.30 13.97
CA ASP A 189 -15.19 -23.27 13.46
C ASP A 189 -14.49 -22.08 12.78
N VAL A 190 -13.16 -22.11 12.60
CA VAL A 190 -12.44 -21.05 11.90
C VAL A 190 -12.69 -21.13 10.39
N VAL A 191 -13.72 -20.45 9.92
CA VAL A 191 -13.99 -20.28 8.48
C VAL A 191 -13.39 -18.95 8.04
N VAL A 192 -12.30 -19.01 7.29
CA VAL A 192 -11.68 -17.83 6.66
C VAL A 192 -12.40 -17.58 5.34
N GLN A 193 -13.20 -16.52 5.25
CA GLN A 193 -13.89 -16.13 4.01
C GLN A 193 -13.17 -14.98 3.32
N GLY A 194 -12.71 -15.22 2.09
CA GLY A 194 -12.28 -14.15 1.18
C GLY A 194 -13.47 -13.29 0.76
N GLY A 195 -13.31 -11.98 0.84
CA GLY A 195 -14.38 -11.03 0.62
C GLY A 195 -14.91 -10.99 -0.82
N SER A 196 -16.05 -11.58 -1.02
CA SER A 196 -17.14 -11.20 -1.94
C SER A 196 -18.38 -12.02 -1.54
N ALA A 197 -19.18 -11.51 -0.63
CA ALA A 197 -20.50 -12.08 -0.37
C ALA A 197 -21.41 -11.81 -1.57
N LYS A 198 -21.58 -12.79 -2.48
CA LYS A 198 -22.83 -12.90 -3.24
C LYS A 198 -23.86 -13.46 -2.27
N LYS A 199 -24.94 -12.71 -2.07
CA LYS A 199 -26.15 -13.21 -1.41
C LYS A 199 -26.53 -14.52 -2.08
N ALA A 200 -26.63 -15.59 -1.29
CA ALA A 200 -27.42 -16.74 -1.67
C ALA A 200 -28.90 -16.34 -1.57
N ASN A 201 -29.65 -16.60 -2.63
CA ASN A 201 -31.10 -16.60 -2.63
C ASN A 201 -31.60 -17.73 -1.75
#